data_22852acd48487faf62acea5203d0e7b9
#
_entry.id   22852acd48487faf62acea5203d0e7b9
#
_cell.length_a   1.000
_cell.length_b   1.000
_cell.length_c   1.000
_cell.angle_alpha   90.00
_cell.angle_beta   90.00
_cell.angle_gamma   90.00
#
_symmetry.space_group_name_H-M   'P 1'
#
loop_
_entity.id
_entity.type
_entity.pdbx_description
1 polymer ?
#
loop_
_entity_poly.entity_id
_entity_poly.type
_entity_poly.pdbx_seq_one_letter_code
_entity_poly.pdbx_strand_id
1 'polypeptide(L)'
;TTYRQGEQIFWEIPDSLLGCDMFVTTTILESAAVKKRDEDRRYGYSGDFFGPMIVCFRKEGDEVLLQVPLCDRVGVDPGKGGIHHVARQRGDFMLNEVLPVQAKTSSSVLVEVSRLLMNNPLFNLSPFGFELKMGMVESKKNRIGEIKGFPENILIRSSRSFSVEEYPVGGGNGFGDRYTTSWEIGVCLALLPRQPLERRQKNRDVGYFSFSKTDFSKSRFALSQVSCVKRWRLVPRDLEAYSRGELVEPEKPIVFY
;
A
#
# COMPACT_ATOMS: atom_id res chain seq x y z
N THR A 1 -0.18 -16.98 -7.49
CA THR A 1 0.82 -17.17 -8.58
C THR A 1 0.63 -16.08 -9.63
N THR A 2 1.72 -15.63 -10.26
CA THR A 2 1.68 -14.66 -11.37
C THR A 2 2.11 -15.34 -12.65
N TYR A 3 1.35 -15.10 -13.72
CA TYR A 3 1.66 -15.57 -15.07
C TYR A 3 1.78 -14.37 -16.01
N ARG A 4 2.62 -14.49 -17.03
CA ARG A 4 2.79 -13.47 -18.07
C ARG A 4 2.69 -14.11 -19.44
N GLN A 5 1.82 -13.54 -20.28
CA GLN A 5 1.65 -13.93 -21.67
C GLN A 5 1.76 -12.69 -22.56
N GLY A 6 2.92 -12.44 -23.12
CA GLY A 6 3.22 -11.21 -23.84
C GLY A 6 3.13 -9.99 -22.90
N GLU A 7 2.26 -9.05 -23.22
CA GLU A 7 1.99 -7.87 -22.39
C GLU A 7 0.91 -8.11 -21.32
N GLN A 8 0.22 -9.25 -21.37
CA GLN A 8 -0.82 -9.59 -20.41
C GLN A 8 -0.23 -10.25 -19.17
N ILE A 9 -0.73 -9.82 -18.02
CA ILE A 9 -0.35 -10.33 -16.70
C ILE A 9 -1.59 -10.84 -16.01
N PHE A 10 -1.47 -12.06 -15.49
CA PHE A 10 -2.55 -12.74 -14.79
C PHE A 10 -2.13 -13.08 -13.37
N TRP A 11 -3.05 -12.94 -12.46
CA TRP A 11 -2.92 -13.46 -11.11
C TRP A 11 -3.87 -14.62 -10.90
N GLU A 12 -3.31 -15.73 -10.47
CA GLU A 12 -4.06 -16.81 -9.86
C GLU A 12 -4.16 -16.54 -8.37
N ILE A 13 -5.37 -16.23 -7.92
CA ILE A 13 -5.69 -15.90 -6.53
C ILE A 13 -6.33 -17.12 -5.88
N PRO A 14 -5.67 -17.77 -4.91
CA PRO A 14 -6.28 -18.84 -4.13
C PRO A 14 -7.51 -18.33 -3.38
N ASP A 15 -8.55 -19.16 -3.29
CA ASP A 15 -9.79 -18.82 -2.57
C ASP A 15 -9.52 -18.47 -1.08
N SER A 16 -8.47 -19.07 -0.50
CA SER A 16 -8.03 -18.78 0.87
C SER A 16 -7.49 -17.36 1.08
N LEU A 17 -7.15 -16.65 0.01
CA LEU A 17 -6.68 -15.26 0.03
C LEU A 17 -7.78 -14.25 -0.31
N LEU A 18 -8.91 -14.71 -0.83
CA LEU A 18 -10.06 -13.86 -1.08
C LEU A 18 -10.68 -13.40 0.24
N GLY A 19 -10.89 -12.11 0.37
CA GLY A 19 -11.35 -11.48 1.61
C GLY A 19 -10.26 -11.17 2.63
N CYS A 20 -9.00 -11.55 2.37
CA CYS A 20 -7.88 -11.20 3.23
C CYS A 20 -7.39 -9.78 2.97
N ASP A 21 -7.04 -9.08 4.04
CA ASP A 21 -6.37 -7.80 3.94
C ASP A 21 -4.93 -7.97 3.44
N MET A 22 -4.55 -7.16 2.47
CA MET A 22 -3.21 -7.09 1.91
C MET A 22 -2.69 -5.66 1.99
N PHE A 23 -1.39 -5.54 2.00
CA PHE A 23 -0.69 -4.27 2.16
C PHE A 23 -0.02 -3.89 0.84
N VAL A 24 -0.31 -2.69 0.34
CA VAL A 24 0.31 -2.15 -0.88
C VAL A 24 1.19 -0.97 -0.51
N THR A 25 2.43 -0.99 -0.99
CA THR A 25 3.33 0.16 -0.97
C THR A 25 3.94 0.37 -2.35
N THR A 26 4.18 1.61 -2.70
CA THR A 26 4.93 1.98 -3.91
C THR A 26 6.19 2.74 -3.50
N THR A 27 7.33 2.31 -4.00
CA THR A 27 8.64 2.91 -3.70
C THR A 27 9.29 3.41 -4.99
N ILE A 28 9.90 4.58 -4.95
CA ILE A 28 10.75 5.07 -6.04
C ILE A 28 12.05 4.29 -6.01
N LEU A 29 12.34 3.54 -7.06
CA LEU A 29 13.62 2.84 -7.25
C LEU A 29 14.65 3.76 -7.90
N GLU A 30 14.22 4.47 -8.95
CA GLU A 30 15.03 5.49 -9.63
C GLU A 30 14.16 6.73 -9.85
N SER A 31 14.67 7.87 -9.40
CA SER A 31 13.99 9.16 -9.54
C SER A 31 13.98 9.62 -10.99
N ALA A 32 12.94 10.35 -11.37
CA ALA A 32 12.84 10.96 -12.68
C ALA A 32 13.94 12.01 -12.92
N ALA A 33 14.51 12.01 -14.13
CA ALA A 33 15.45 13.03 -14.55
C ALA A 33 14.75 14.37 -14.75
N VAL A 34 15.39 15.45 -14.30
CA VAL A 34 14.95 16.83 -14.49
C VAL A 34 15.95 17.58 -15.37
N LYS A 35 15.45 18.42 -16.28
CA LYS A 35 16.27 19.15 -17.24
C LYS A 35 17.03 20.31 -16.57
N LYS A 36 16.40 21.01 -15.64
CA LYS A 36 17.03 22.04 -14.80
C LYS A 36 17.23 21.48 -13.41
N ARG A 37 18.45 21.37 -12.99
CA ARG A 37 18.81 21.12 -11.59
C ARG A 37 18.67 22.42 -10.80
N ASP A 38 17.46 22.72 -10.39
CA ASP A 38 17.25 23.51 -9.20
C ASP A 38 17.45 22.54 -8.04
N GLU A 39 18.39 22.81 -7.15
CA GLU A 39 18.78 21.90 -6.06
C GLU A 39 17.60 21.51 -5.16
N ASP A 40 16.56 22.30 -5.16
CA ASP A 40 15.36 22.12 -4.33
C ASP A 40 14.18 21.42 -5.03
N ARG A 41 14.28 21.10 -6.33
CA ARG A 41 13.16 20.54 -7.10
C ARG A 41 13.51 19.16 -7.66
N ARG A 42 13.11 18.14 -6.92
CA ARG A 42 13.25 16.74 -7.33
C ARG A 42 11.88 16.07 -7.38
N TYR A 43 11.73 15.16 -8.32
CA TYR A 43 10.55 14.29 -8.40
C TYR A 43 10.69 13.07 -7.48
N GLY A 44 11.00 13.31 -6.21
CA GLY A 44 11.28 12.29 -5.23
C GLY A 44 12.71 11.77 -5.28
N TYR A 45 13.04 10.92 -4.33
CA TYR A 45 14.34 10.29 -4.20
C TYR A 45 14.19 8.77 -4.28
N SER A 46 15.24 8.07 -4.70
CA SER A 46 15.28 6.61 -4.56
C SER A 46 15.12 6.24 -3.09
N GLY A 47 14.17 5.35 -2.82
CA GLY A 47 13.78 4.96 -1.47
C GLY A 47 12.54 5.69 -0.91
N ASP A 48 12.12 6.80 -1.49
CA ASP A 48 10.84 7.41 -1.11
C ASP A 48 9.69 6.44 -1.37
N PHE A 49 8.76 6.34 -0.43
CA PHE A 49 7.64 5.42 -0.55
C PHE A 49 6.30 6.13 -0.36
N PHE A 50 5.30 5.61 -1.05
CA PHE A 50 3.91 6.06 -1.02
C PHE A 50 3.02 4.94 -0.48
N GLY A 51 2.07 5.31 0.32
CA GLY A 51 1.29 4.37 1.10
C GLY A 51 1.75 4.36 2.54
N PRO A 52 1.39 3.39 3.32
CA PRO A 52 0.78 2.11 2.98
C PRO A 52 -0.71 2.21 2.76
N MET A 53 -1.24 1.38 1.86
CA MET A 53 -2.67 1.19 1.71
C MET A 53 -3.05 -0.26 1.96
N ILE A 54 -4.19 -0.47 2.58
CA ILE A 54 -4.76 -1.81 2.74
C ILE A 54 -5.75 -2.03 1.60
N VAL A 55 -5.66 -3.19 0.97
CA VAL A 55 -6.57 -3.62 -0.08
C VAL A 55 -7.09 -5.02 0.23
N CYS A 56 -8.22 -5.37 -0.37
CA CYS A 56 -8.82 -6.69 -0.25
C CYS A 56 -9.37 -7.11 -1.62
N PHE A 57 -9.09 -8.34 -2.03
CA PHE A 57 -9.70 -8.95 -3.22
C PHE A 57 -10.89 -9.80 -2.78
N ARG A 58 -12.08 -9.45 -3.24
CA ARG A 58 -13.31 -10.16 -2.89
C ARG A 58 -13.98 -10.71 -4.13
N LYS A 59 -14.37 -11.97 -4.10
CA LYS A 59 -15.10 -12.61 -5.19
C LYS A 59 -16.60 -12.37 -5.05
N GLU A 60 -17.22 -11.89 -6.12
CA GLU A 60 -18.67 -11.79 -6.27
C GLU A 60 -19.08 -12.36 -7.64
N GLY A 61 -19.69 -13.54 -7.64
CA GLY A 61 -20.06 -14.24 -8.89
C GLY A 61 -18.85 -14.58 -9.76
N ASP A 62 -18.82 -14.01 -10.96
CA ASP A 62 -17.75 -14.17 -11.96
C ASP A 62 -16.78 -12.99 -12.00
N GLU A 63 -16.72 -12.23 -10.92
CA GLU A 63 -15.85 -11.08 -10.78
C GLU A 63 -15.03 -11.15 -9.49
N VAL A 64 -13.85 -10.56 -9.53
CA VAL A 64 -13.06 -10.26 -8.33
C VAL A 64 -13.01 -8.74 -8.17
N LEU A 65 -13.49 -8.26 -7.06
CA LEU A 65 -13.51 -6.86 -6.71
C LEU A 65 -12.26 -6.50 -5.93
N LEU A 66 -11.49 -5.53 -6.40
CA LEU A 66 -10.48 -4.87 -5.60
C LEU A 66 -11.17 -3.81 -4.75
N GLN A 67 -11.08 -3.95 -3.45
CA GLN A 67 -11.71 -3.07 -2.49
C GLN A 67 -10.68 -2.42 -1.57
N VAL A 68 -10.93 -1.16 -1.20
CA VAL A 68 -10.13 -0.41 -0.22
C VAL A 68 -10.99 -0.18 1.01
N PRO A 69 -10.56 -0.63 2.20
CA PRO A 69 -11.26 -0.30 3.43
C PRO A 69 -11.16 1.21 3.72
N LEU A 70 -12.30 1.88 3.77
CA LEU A 70 -12.39 3.30 4.14
C LEU A 70 -12.29 3.49 5.65
N CYS A 71 -12.72 2.49 6.39
CA CYS A 71 -12.78 2.54 7.84
C CYS A 71 -12.20 1.25 8.42
N ASP A 72 -11.27 1.39 9.34
CA ASP A 72 -10.76 0.29 10.13
C ASP A 72 -11.42 0.36 11.51
N ARG A 73 -12.49 -0.42 11.67
CA ARG A 73 -13.29 -0.44 12.91
C ARG A 73 -12.50 -1.08 14.03
N VAL A 74 -12.37 -0.36 15.10
CA VAL A 74 -11.73 -0.85 16.32
C VAL A 74 -12.65 -0.68 17.51
N GLY A 75 -12.49 -1.54 18.52
CA GLY A 75 -13.08 -1.40 19.84
C GLY A 75 -11.97 -1.29 20.87
N VAL A 76 -12.25 -0.61 21.97
CA VAL A 76 -11.34 -0.50 23.10
C VAL A 76 -11.92 -1.26 24.28
N ASP A 77 -11.14 -2.17 24.85
CA ASP A 77 -11.50 -2.92 26.07
C ASP A 77 -11.35 -2.01 27.30
N PRO A 78 -12.44 -1.67 28.00
CA PRO A 78 -12.39 -0.70 29.11
C PRO A 78 -11.48 -1.13 30.26
N GLY A 79 -11.24 -2.43 30.44
CA GLY A 79 -10.46 -2.96 31.54
C GLY A 79 -9.01 -3.27 31.23
N LYS A 80 -8.65 -3.43 29.94
CA LYS A 80 -7.32 -3.91 29.53
C LYS A 80 -6.56 -2.89 28.68
N GLY A 81 -7.20 -1.81 28.23
CA GLY A 81 -6.58 -0.83 27.35
C GLY A 81 -6.21 -1.38 25.95
N GLY A 82 -6.58 -2.63 25.66
CA GLY A 82 -6.34 -3.29 24.40
C GLY A 82 -7.27 -2.78 23.30
N ILE A 83 -6.78 -2.76 22.08
CA ILE A 83 -7.52 -2.31 20.89
C ILE A 83 -7.70 -3.52 19.99
N HIS A 84 -8.95 -3.95 19.81
CA HIS A 84 -9.31 -5.08 18.97
C HIS A 84 -10.02 -4.63 17.68
N HIS A 85 -10.00 -5.50 16.67
CA HIS A 85 -10.76 -5.28 15.45
C HIS A 85 -12.24 -5.56 15.65
N VAL A 86 -13.06 -4.67 15.10
CA VAL A 86 -14.51 -4.89 14.93
C VAL A 86 -14.75 -5.23 13.47
N ALA A 87 -15.65 -6.19 13.23
CA ALA A 87 -15.99 -6.62 11.87
C ALA A 87 -16.46 -5.45 11.01
N ARG A 88 -15.89 -5.34 9.82
CA ARG A 88 -16.27 -4.35 8.82
C ARG A 88 -17.63 -4.69 8.24
N GLN A 89 -18.40 -3.65 7.91
CA GLN A 89 -19.68 -3.75 7.21
C GLN A 89 -19.46 -3.49 5.71
N ARG A 90 -20.46 -3.81 4.88
CA ARG A 90 -20.37 -3.58 3.42
C ARG A 90 -20.06 -2.12 3.07
N GLY A 91 -20.61 -1.16 3.79
CA GLY A 91 -20.35 0.28 3.58
C GLY A 91 -18.98 0.78 4.04
N ASP A 92 -18.17 -0.08 4.65
CA ASP A 92 -16.81 0.29 5.08
C ASP A 92 -15.76 0.06 3.97
N PHE A 93 -16.18 -0.35 2.77
CA PHE A 93 -15.30 -0.59 1.63
C PHE A 93 -15.65 0.32 0.46
N MET A 94 -14.63 0.85 -0.18
CA MET A 94 -14.72 1.49 -1.48
C MET A 94 -14.35 0.46 -2.56
N LEU A 95 -15.22 0.30 -3.57
CA LEU A 95 -14.86 -0.44 -4.78
C LEU A 95 -13.84 0.39 -5.57
N ASN A 96 -12.70 -0.23 -5.87
CA ASN A 96 -11.63 0.42 -6.60
C ASN A 96 -11.53 -0.09 -8.05
N GLU A 97 -11.60 -1.41 -8.25
CA GLU A 97 -11.52 -2.02 -9.59
C GLU A 97 -12.35 -3.30 -9.63
N VAL A 98 -12.85 -3.64 -10.81
CA VAL A 98 -13.56 -4.91 -11.09
C VAL A 98 -12.72 -5.72 -12.06
N LEU A 99 -12.37 -6.93 -11.67
CA LEU A 99 -11.54 -7.86 -12.43
C LEU A 99 -12.39 -9.07 -12.84
N PRO A 100 -12.75 -9.20 -14.13
CA PRO A 100 -13.46 -10.37 -14.61
C PRO A 100 -12.65 -11.65 -14.43
N VAL A 101 -13.28 -12.69 -13.93
CA VAL A 101 -12.64 -14.01 -13.79
C VAL A 101 -12.47 -14.64 -15.17
N GLN A 102 -11.23 -14.93 -15.55
CA GLN A 102 -10.88 -15.55 -16.83
C GLN A 102 -10.97 -17.07 -16.78
N ALA A 103 -10.61 -17.65 -15.65
CA ALA A 103 -10.67 -19.08 -15.42
C ALA A 103 -10.82 -19.39 -13.93
N LYS A 104 -11.28 -20.60 -13.62
CA LYS A 104 -11.44 -21.09 -12.24
C LYS A 104 -10.86 -22.48 -12.12
N THR A 105 -10.28 -22.78 -10.96
CA THR A 105 -10.00 -24.14 -10.51
C THR A 105 -10.93 -24.48 -9.33
N SER A 106 -10.73 -25.64 -8.71
CA SER A 106 -11.46 -25.99 -7.49
C SER A 106 -11.14 -25.11 -6.27
N SER A 107 -10.03 -24.37 -6.30
CA SER A 107 -9.51 -23.63 -5.14
C SER A 107 -8.90 -22.26 -5.47
N SER A 108 -9.02 -21.80 -6.70
CA SER A 108 -8.47 -20.52 -7.14
C SER A 108 -9.26 -19.90 -8.30
N VAL A 109 -9.06 -18.61 -8.50
CA VAL A 109 -9.55 -17.86 -9.67
C VAL A 109 -8.39 -17.20 -10.38
N LEU A 110 -8.47 -17.14 -11.72
CA LEU A 110 -7.52 -16.43 -12.57
C LEU A 110 -8.14 -15.11 -13.02
N VAL A 111 -7.45 -14.01 -12.80
CA VAL A 111 -7.85 -12.67 -13.24
C VAL A 111 -6.74 -11.98 -14.03
N GLU A 112 -7.11 -11.19 -15.04
CA GLU A 112 -6.17 -10.36 -15.78
C GLU A 112 -5.94 -9.05 -15.03
N VAL A 113 -4.68 -8.70 -14.77
CA VAL A 113 -4.31 -7.55 -13.92
C VAL A 113 -3.43 -6.51 -14.61
N SER A 114 -3.17 -6.63 -15.90
CA SER A 114 -2.31 -5.69 -16.63
C SER A 114 -2.78 -4.26 -16.50
N ARG A 115 -4.08 -4.03 -16.72
CA ARG A 115 -4.68 -2.71 -16.59
C ARG A 115 -4.63 -2.20 -15.15
N LEU A 116 -4.90 -3.06 -14.19
CA LEU A 116 -4.78 -2.73 -12.76
C LEU A 116 -3.36 -2.23 -12.45
N LEU A 117 -2.35 -3.00 -12.84
CA LEU A 117 -0.96 -2.66 -12.58
C LEU A 117 -0.48 -1.42 -13.33
N MET A 118 -1.03 -1.15 -14.51
CA MET A 118 -0.61 -0.03 -15.35
C MET A 118 -1.27 1.29 -14.97
N ASN A 119 -2.54 1.28 -14.66
CA ASN A 119 -3.36 2.50 -14.61
C ASN A 119 -3.93 2.81 -13.24
N ASN A 120 -4.06 1.81 -12.36
CA ASN A 120 -4.69 2.04 -11.08
C ASN A 120 -3.75 2.81 -10.12
N PRO A 121 -4.23 3.90 -9.50
CA PRO A 121 -3.41 4.72 -8.60
C PRO A 121 -2.84 3.97 -7.39
N LEU A 122 -3.47 2.86 -6.96
CA LEU A 122 -2.97 2.05 -5.84
C LEU A 122 -1.66 1.32 -6.18
N PHE A 123 -1.47 1.00 -7.47
CA PHE A 123 -0.30 0.30 -7.99
C PHE A 123 0.59 1.21 -8.83
N ASN A 124 0.37 2.51 -8.73
CA ASN A 124 1.11 3.49 -9.48
C ASN A 124 1.46 4.68 -8.59
N LEU A 125 2.54 5.36 -8.93
CA LEU A 125 2.89 6.60 -8.30
C LEU A 125 1.92 7.69 -8.77
N SER A 126 1.24 8.34 -7.83
CA SER A 126 0.48 9.53 -8.15
C SER A 126 1.43 10.74 -8.18
N PRO A 127 1.44 11.51 -9.26
CA PRO A 127 2.23 12.74 -9.32
C PRO A 127 1.74 13.85 -8.38
N PHE A 128 0.63 13.64 -7.69
CA PHE A 128 0.08 14.61 -6.75
C PHE A 128 0.91 14.66 -5.46
N GLY A 129 1.47 15.82 -5.17
CA GLY A 129 2.28 16.07 -3.98
C GLY A 129 3.72 16.53 -4.28
N PHE A 130 4.14 16.53 -5.53
CA PHE A 130 5.38 17.18 -5.94
C PHE A 130 5.09 18.64 -6.31
N GLU A 131 5.99 19.56 -5.92
CA GLU A 131 5.85 21.00 -6.18
C GLU A 131 5.89 21.37 -7.67
N LEU A 132 6.28 20.43 -8.53
CA LEU A 132 6.38 20.63 -9.97
C LEU A 132 5.04 20.30 -10.64
N LYS A 133 4.63 21.16 -11.57
CA LYS A 133 3.47 20.88 -12.43
C LYS A 133 3.79 19.69 -13.33
N MET A 134 3.30 18.54 -12.94
CA MET A 134 3.37 17.36 -13.76
C MET A 134 2.25 17.40 -14.77
N GLY A 135 2.59 17.14 -16.02
CA GLY A 135 1.63 16.99 -17.08
C GLY A 135 0.96 15.62 -17.08
N MET A 136 0.40 15.25 -18.21
CA MET A 136 -0.32 13.99 -18.35
C MET A 136 0.62 12.79 -18.32
N VAL A 137 0.12 11.70 -17.74
CA VAL A 137 0.82 10.41 -17.78
C VAL A 137 0.91 9.93 -19.23
N GLU A 138 2.12 9.64 -19.68
CA GLU A 138 2.40 9.07 -20.99
C GLU A 138 2.22 7.54 -20.96
N SER A 139 0.98 7.11 -20.83
CA SER A 139 0.65 5.69 -20.60
C SER A 139 1.23 4.74 -21.66
N LYS A 140 1.36 5.19 -22.91
CA LYS A 140 1.97 4.40 -24.00
C LYS A 140 3.46 4.08 -23.77
N LYS A 141 4.14 4.82 -22.90
CA LYS A 141 5.54 4.62 -22.55
C LYS A 141 5.72 3.85 -21.24
N ASN A 142 4.65 3.63 -20.51
CA ASN A 142 4.70 2.83 -19.30
C ASN A 142 5.02 1.37 -19.63
N ARG A 143 5.79 0.73 -18.77
CA ARG A 143 6.16 -0.69 -18.92
C ARG A 143 6.14 -1.37 -17.56
N ILE A 144 5.60 -2.57 -17.54
CA ILE A 144 5.73 -3.46 -16.39
C ILE A 144 6.97 -4.32 -16.66
N GLY A 145 7.97 -4.16 -15.81
CA GLY A 145 9.22 -4.88 -15.87
C GLY A 145 9.15 -6.25 -15.20
N GLU A 146 10.05 -6.49 -14.26
CA GLU A 146 10.16 -7.74 -13.53
C GLU A 146 9.05 -7.87 -12.47
N ILE A 147 8.52 -9.08 -12.32
CA ILE A 147 7.59 -9.44 -11.24
C ILE A 147 8.19 -10.64 -10.50
N LYS A 148 8.39 -10.48 -9.19
CA LYS A 148 8.88 -11.54 -8.30
C LYS A 148 7.80 -11.93 -7.31
N GLY A 149 7.42 -13.20 -7.30
CA GLY A 149 6.51 -13.78 -6.32
C GLY A 149 7.27 -14.46 -5.19
N PHE A 150 6.86 -14.20 -3.96
CA PHE A 150 7.34 -14.85 -2.74
C PHE A 150 6.14 -15.44 -1.98
N PRO A 151 6.34 -16.28 -0.96
CA PRO A 151 5.22 -16.90 -0.27
C PRO A 151 4.20 -15.91 0.33
N GLU A 152 4.65 -14.75 0.78
CA GLU A 152 3.80 -13.76 1.45
C GLU A 152 3.71 -12.42 0.73
N ASN A 153 4.43 -12.22 -0.40
CA ASN A 153 4.39 -10.96 -1.14
C ASN A 153 4.73 -11.11 -2.63
N ILE A 154 4.31 -10.11 -3.39
CA ILE A 154 4.67 -9.93 -4.80
C ILE A 154 5.37 -8.58 -4.92
N LEU A 155 6.52 -8.56 -5.60
CA LEU A 155 7.23 -7.35 -5.97
C LEU A 155 7.10 -7.12 -7.47
N ILE A 156 6.72 -5.91 -7.85
CA ILE A 156 6.50 -5.52 -9.24
C ILE A 156 7.35 -4.30 -9.52
N ARG A 157 8.29 -4.42 -10.45
CA ARG A 157 9.07 -3.30 -10.98
C ARG A 157 8.40 -2.76 -12.23
N SER A 158 8.30 -1.44 -12.35
CA SER A 158 7.71 -0.83 -13.52
C SER A 158 8.26 0.56 -13.80
N SER A 159 8.36 0.90 -15.09
CA SER A 159 8.69 2.25 -15.54
C SER A 159 7.43 3.06 -15.77
N ARG A 160 7.40 4.28 -15.27
CA ARG A 160 6.28 5.22 -15.38
C ARG A 160 6.76 6.51 -16.01
N SER A 161 6.18 6.85 -17.14
CA SER A 161 6.52 8.05 -17.90
C SER A 161 5.42 9.10 -17.81
N PHE A 162 5.83 10.34 -17.76
CA PHE A 162 4.94 11.48 -17.69
C PHE A 162 5.56 12.70 -18.38
N SER A 163 4.71 13.60 -18.86
CA SER A 163 5.16 14.88 -19.41
C SER A 163 5.40 15.88 -18.28
N VAL A 164 6.39 16.71 -18.46
CA VAL A 164 6.72 17.81 -17.54
C VAL A 164 6.65 19.10 -18.31
N GLU A 165 6.11 20.14 -17.68
CA GLU A 165 6.13 21.50 -18.19
C GLU A 165 6.84 22.38 -17.15
N GLU A 166 8.07 22.81 -17.47
CA GLU A 166 8.85 23.72 -16.63
C GLU A 166 8.63 25.15 -17.08
N TYR A 167 8.21 26.00 -16.17
CA TYR A 167 8.08 27.43 -16.41
C TYR A 167 9.38 28.15 -16.02
N PRO A 168 9.77 29.24 -16.73
CA PRO A 168 10.91 30.04 -16.34
C PRO A 168 10.73 30.57 -14.91
N VAL A 169 11.77 30.45 -14.10
CA VAL A 169 11.82 31.08 -12.77
C VAL A 169 11.80 32.60 -12.97
N GLY A 170 10.77 33.28 -12.43
CA GLY A 170 10.67 34.74 -12.54
C GLY A 170 9.42 35.28 -13.25
N GLY A 171 8.46 34.44 -13.59
CA GLY A 171 7.14 34.88 -14.09
C GLY A 171 7.14 35.54 -15.47
N GLY A 172 8.13 35.27 -16.28
CA GLY A 172 8.12 35.70 -17.69
C GLY A 172 7.05 34.97 -18.50
N ASN A 173 6.45 35.67 -19.49
CA ASN A 173 5.46 35.12 -20.44
C ASN A 173 6.08 34.13 -21.45
N GLY A 174 7.11 33.39 -21.06
CA GLY A 174 7.76 32.38 -21.89
C GLY A 174 7.00 31.04 -21.85
N PHE A 175 6.94 30.37 -23.00
CA PHE A 175 6.51 28.97 -23.03
C PHE A 175 7.48 28.13 -22.20
N GLY A 176 6.95 27.37 -21.27
CA GLY A 176 7.76 26.42 -20.51
C GLY A 176 8.32 25.31 -21.41
N ASP A 177 9.48 24.80 -21.07
CA ASP A 177 10.04 23.64 -21.73
C ASP A 177 9.17 22.40 -21.43
N ARG A 178 8.77 21.67 -22.47
CA ARG A 178 8.06 20.39 -22.35
C ARG A 178 8.99 19.24 -22.67
N TYR A 179 9.01 18.26 -21.78
CA TYR A 179 9.75 17.02 -22.01
C TYR A 179 9.07 15.85 -21.32
N THR A 180 9.46 14.64 -21.70
CA THR A 180 8.99 13.41 -21.05
C THR A 180 10.12 12.88 -20.18
N THR A 181 9.77 12.51 -18.96
CA THR A 181 10.68 11.83 -18.04
C THR A 181 9.99 10.60 -17.44
N SER A 182 10.73 9.78 -16.71
CA SER A 182 10.20 8.54 -16.14
C SER A 182 10.79 8.25 -14.78
N TRP A 183 10.01 7.58 -13.95
CA TRP A 183 10.45 6.91 -12.74
C TRP A 183 10.55 5.40 -12.98
N GLU A 184 11.50 4.78 -12.29
CA GLU A 184 11.40 3.37 -11.97
C GLU A 184 10.78 3.23 -10.60
N ILE A 185 9.69 2.47 -10.51
CA ILE A 185 8.98 2.22 -9.26
C ILE A 185 8.92 0.73 -8.93
N GLY A 186 8.93 0.44 -7.64
CA GLY A 186 8.68 -0.88 -7.09
C GLY A 186 7.37 -0.87 -6.32
N VAL A 187 6.46 -1.75 -6.69
CA VAL A 187 5.22 -1.98 -5.94
C VAL A 187 5.36 -3.28 -5.17
N CYS A 188 5.08 -3.22 -3.87
CA CYS A 188 4.99 -4.40 -3.03
C CYS A 188 3.53 -4.63 -2.63
N LEU A 189 2.99 -5.80 -2.96
CA LEU A 189 1.72 -6.31 -2.44
C LEU A 189 2.04 -7.45 -1.49
N ALA A 190 1.77 -7.28 -0.20
CA ALA A 190 2.10 -8.24 0.85
C ALA A 190 0.88 -8.69 1.63
N LEU A 191 0.86 -9.95 2.04
CA LEU A 191 -0.15 -10.48 2.94
C LEU A 191 0.03 -9.89 4.34
N LEU A 192 -1.05 -9.47 4.95
CA LEU A 192 -1.05 -9.12 6.35
C LEU A 192 -1.14 -10.38 7.22
N PRO A 193 -0.52 -10.37 8.40
CA PRO A 193 -0.62 -11.49 9.33
C PRO A 193 -2.06 -11.80 9.69
N ARG A 194 -2.46 -13.07 9.63
CA ARG A 194 -3.82 -13.51 10.03
C ARG A 194 -4.14 -13.17 11.49
N GLN A 195 -3.13 -13.20 12.34
CA GLN A 195 -3.22 -12.80 13.74
C GLN A 195 -2.37 -11.55 13.95
N PRO A 196 -2.96 -10.35 13.85
CA PRO A 196 -2.23 -9.12 14.12
C PRO A 196 -1.88 -9.04 15.61
N LEU A 197 -0.77 -8.36 15.90
CA LEU A 197 -0.46 -8.01 17.30
C LEU A 197 -1.55 -7.09 17.85
N GLU A 198 -1.86 -7.26 19.12
CA GLU A 198 -2.72 -6.34 19.84
C GLU A 198 -2.17 -4.90 19.74
N ARG A 199 -3.05 -3.99 19.36
CA ARG A 199 -2.68 -2.59 19.22
C ARG A 199 -2.56 -1.95 20.60
N ARG A 200 -1.51 -1.15 20.77
CA ARG A 200 -1.31 -0.38 22.01
C ARG A 200 -1.79 1.04 21.83
N GLN A 201 -2.57 1.53 22.78
CA GLN A 201 -2.97 2.91 22.85
C GLN A 201 -1.76 3.78 23.19
N LYS A 202 -1.66 4.96 22.54
CA LYS A 202 -0.60 5.92 22.82
C LYS A 202 -0.81 6.53 24.22
N ASN A 203 0.25 6.50 25.05
CA ASN A 203 0.31 7.33 26.23
C ASN A 203 0.72 8.76 25.82
N ARG A 204 0.12 9.77 26.44
CA ARG A 204 0.43 11.20 26.19
C ARG A 204 1.84 11.57 26.61
N ASP A 205 2.34 10.91 27.65
CA ASP A 205 3.64 11.21 28.26
C ASP A 205 4.85 10.65 27.48
N VAL A 206 4.59 9.86 26.43
CA VAL A 206 5.65 9.23 25.65
C VAL A 206 5.53 9.63 24.17
N GLY A 207 6.62 10.10 23.59
CA GLY A 207 6.72 10.65 22.24
C GLY A 207 6.75 9.61 21.12
N TYR A 208 5.89 8.57 21.14
CA TYR A 208 5.80 7.60 20.07
C TYR A 208 5.10 8.15 18.82
N PHE A 209 5.58 7.76 17.66
CA PHE A 209 4.80 7.90 16.43
C PHE A 209 3.51 7.10 16.53
N SER A 210 2.42 7.67 16.08
CA SER A 210 1.11 7.07 16.20
C SER A 210 0.26 7.29 14.96
N PHE A 211 -0.83 6.54 14.85
CA PHE A 211 -1.90 6.75 13.89
C PHE A 211 -3.23 6.67 14.64
N SER A 212 -4.22 7.40 14.15
CA SER A 212 -5.54 7.44 14.78
C SER A 212 -6.49 6.45 14.11
N LYS A 213 -7.34 5.84 14.92
CA LYS A 213 -8.43 4.96 14.51
C LYS A 213 -9.73 5.38 15.18
N THR A 214 -10.85 5.16 14.50
CA THR A 214 -12.16 5.45 15.07
C THR A 214 -12.59 4.30 15.98
N ASP A 215 -12.94 4.63 17.22
CA ASP A 215 -13.46 3.69 18.22
C ASP A 215 -14.95 3.50 18.02
N PHE A 216 -15.35 2.28 17.70
CA PHE A 216 -16.75 1.86 17.51
C PHE A 216 -17.32 1.06 18.69
N SER A 217 -16.58 0.91 19.79
CA SER A 217 -17.05 0.23 20.99
C SER A 217 -18.07 1.05 21.79
N LYS A 218 -18.03 2.38 21.61
CA LYS A 218 -18.93 3.34 22.24
C LYS A 218 -20.19 3.54 21.39
N SER A 219 -21.18 4.20 21.99
CA SER A 219 -22.46 4.51 21.33
C SER A 219 -22.27 5.06 19.90
N ARG A 220 -23.20 4.70 19.00
CA ARG A 220 -23.24 5.23 17.62
C ARG A 220 -23.22 6.75 17.51
N PHE A 221 -23.58 7.46 18.58
CA PHE A 221 -23.63 8.92 18.67
C PHE A 221 -22.36 9.55 19.25
N ALA A 222 -21.40 8.76 19.72
CA ALA A 222 -20.17 9.24 20.35
C ALA A 222 -18.95 8.54 19.79
N LEU A 223 -18.70 8.73 18.49
CA LEU A 223 -17.46 8.25 17.87
C LEU A 223 -16.29 9.02 18.46
N SER A 224 -15.34 8.31 19.02
CA SER A 224 -14.09 8.87 19.51
C SER A 224 -12.91 8.33 18.71
N GLN A 225 -11.84 9.10 18.65
CA GLN A 225 -10.59 8.62 18.06
C GLN A 225 -9.69 8.04 19.13
N VAL A 226 -9.04 6.95 18.77
CA VAL A 226 -8.02 6.29 19.57
C VAL A 226 -6.69 6.35 18.82
N SER A 227 -5.65 6.84 19.49
CA SER A 227 -4.31 6.88 18.92
C SER A 227 -3.56 5.59 19.25
N CYS A 228 -3.11 4.89 18.21
CA CYS A 228 -2.37 3.65 18.29
C CYS A 228 -0.88 3.90 18.03
N VAL A 229 -0.01 3.29 18.85
CA VAL A 229 1.45 3.38 18.70
C VAL A 229 1.89 2.64 17.43
N LYS A 230 2.74 3.27 16.60
CA LYS A 230 3.49 2.59 15.55
C LYS A 230 4.63 1.81 16.19
N ARG A 231 4.66 0.51 15.98
CA ARG A 231 5.71 -0.38 16.52
C ARG A 231 6.02 -1.53 15.58
N TRP A 232 7.22 -2.05 15.68
CA TRP A 232 7.61 -3.27 14.98
C TRP A 232 6.85 -4.49 15.50
N ARG A 233 6.60 -5.45 14.62
CA ARG A 233 6.05 -6.75 14.99
C ARG A 233 7.18 -7.62 15.54
N LEU A 234 7.48 -7.46 16.82
CA LEU A 234 8.45 -8.28 17.53
C LEU A 234 7.69 -9.22 18.47
N VAL A 235 7.56 -10.48 18.06
CA VAL A 235 6.98 -11.53 18.91
C VAL A 235 8.13 -12.18 19.66
N PRO A 236 8.10 -12.22 21.00
CA PRO A 236 9.16 -12.87 21.79
C PRO A 236 9.24 -14.36 21.44
N ARG A 237 10.47 -14.88 21.27
CA ARG A 237 10.70 -16.31 21.04
C ARG A 237 10.34 -17.15 22.27
N ASP A 238 10.60 -16.61 23.46
CA ASP A 238 10.25 -17.20 24.75
C ASP A 238 9.31 -16.26 25.50
N LEU A 239 8.01 -16.61 25.52
CA LEU A 239 6.99 -15.82 26.18
C LEU A 239 7.08 -15.89 27.71
N GLU A 240 7.57 -17.00 28.27
CA GLU A 240 7.70 -17.16 29.73
C GLU A 240 8.84 -16.30 30.26
N ALA A 241 10.01 -16.35 29.62
CA ALA A 241 11.14 -15.49 29.98
C ALA A 241 10.77 -14.00 29.82
N TYR A 242 10.09 -13.66 28.71
CA TYR A 242 9.60 -12.29 28.48
C TYR A 242 8.61 -11.83 29.57
N SER A 243 7.73 -12.71 30.03
CA SER A 243 6.76 -12.38 31.09
C SER A 243 7.44 -12.14 32.46
N ARG A 244 8.62 -12.73 32.69
CA ARG A 244 9.46 -12.48 33.88
C ARG A 244 10.30 -11.21 33.77
N GLY A 245 10.23 -10.49 32.62
CA GLY A 245 10.99 -9.26 32.37
C GLY A 245 12.42 -9.50 31.85
N GLU A 246 12.73 -10.71 31.38
CA GLU A 246 14.01 -11.05 30.78
C GLU A 246 14.13 -10.51 29.37
N LEU A 247 15.34 -10.21 28.90
CA LEU A 247 15.62 -9.87 27.52
C LEU A 247 15.50 -11.13 26.65
N VAL A 248 14.61 -11.10 25.69
CA VAL A 248 14.33 -12.23 24.79
C VAL A 248 14.45 -11.79 23.35
N GLU A 249 15.11 -12.61 22.54
CA GLU A 249 15.15 -12.41 21.10
C GLU A 249 13.76 -12.57 20.45
N PRO A 250 13.44 -11.81 19.38
CA PRO A 250 12.21 -12.02 18.64
C PRO A 250 12.27 -13.33 17.83
N GLU A 251 11.11 -13.92 17.55
CA GLU A 251 11.00 -15.08 16.64
C GLU A 251 11.59 -14.81 15.26
N LYS A 252 11.33 -13.61 14.75
CA LYS A 252 11.86 -13.12 13.46
C LYS A 252 12.65 -11.83 13.74
N PRO A 253 13.97 -11.83 13.59
CA PRO A 253 14.77 -10.61 13.77
C PRO A 253 14.49 -9.61 12.64
N ILE A 254 14.73 -8.33 12.92
CA ILE A 254 14.79 -7.29 11.89
C ILE A 254 16.18 -7.39 11.24
N VAL A 255 16.18 -7.61 9.91
CA VAL A 255 17.42 -7.71 9.14
C VAL A 255 17.55 -6.46 8.27
N PHE A 256 18.69 -5.79 8.36
CA PHE A 256 19.06 -4.69 7.48
C PHE A 256 20.10 -5.18 6.48
N TYR A 257 19.95 -4.82 5.21
CA TYR A 257 20.85 -5.17 4.12
C TYR A 257 21.55 -3.93 3.59
#